data_2972921bc6d513a3b721e92c55b58294
#
_entry.id   2972921bc6d513a3b721e92c55b58294
#
_cell.length_a   1.000
_cell.length_b   1.000
_cell.length_c   1.000
_cell.angle_alpha   90.00
_cell.angle_beta   90.00
_cell.angle_gamma   90.00
#
_symmetry.space_group_name_H-M   'P 1'
#
loop_
_entity.id
_entity.type
_entity.pdbx_description
1 polymer ?
#
loop_
_entity_poly.entity_id
_entity_poly.type
_entity_poly.pdbx_seq_one_letter_code
_entity_poly.pdbx_strand_id
1 'polypeptide(L)'
;MKDVFCSYQTETLHTVIDVCKTLESNNISCWYAARDVKENHAPEIVEAIKNCKVFLLFEDDNVATSPRGDVLNEVNMACALYNRGKIKIIRLKLSNSELESADLIYYIGRIQHTDAFSRSLNVATTELTLKINKILGNEIQKRTTHPSVDRYKNDYFKFDDEKEKARLEIQQQFLKEFDSDIYERLLHQKQNICVLDIGSNSGDLVMDRLGCSPKVDKLIGVDLNSDIVEYANQKWTNSKARFYCADAESEDFVHRIKVIMEENGIYDGFDFVNISMVILHLQNPTRLLWNIRKLMKPGGTLFIRDIDDGLNLAYPDKNDYFKRTIQICSNTSGSGFRESGRQIYSLMSKAKFHNIKVENMGINTAGMNDDEKDAFFDVYFSFILEEAKLTAEANPNKEEYRKDYEWLSGIYDDMEEEFHQEDFFFNLGFMAFSATK
;
A
#
# COMPACT_ATOMS: atom_id res chain seq x y z
N MET A 1 -12.90 15.21 30.11
CA MET A 1 -12.58 16.19 29.06
C MET A 1 -11.86 15.42 27.96
N LYS A 2 -12.29 15.49 26.72
CA LYS A 2 -11.66 14.81 25.60
C LYS A 2 -10.80 15.80 24.81
N ASP A 3 -9.70 15.34 24.23
CA ASP A 3 -8.78 16.22 23.50
C ASP A 3 -9.31 16.63 22.15
N VAL A 4 -9.96 15.70 21.46
CA VAL A 4 -10.46 15.85 20.08
C VAL A 4 -11.97 15.66 20.03
N PHE A 5 -12.67 16.62 19.41
CA PHE A 5 -14.06 16.44 18.98
C PHE A 5 -14.09 16.11 17.50
N CYS A 6 -14.76 15.03 17.12
CA CYS A 6 -14.89 14.56 15.74
C CYS A 6 -16.28 14.91 15.18
N SER A 7 -16.30 15.79 14.18
CA SER A 7 -17.49 16.19 13.42
C SER A 7 -17.53 15.45 12.08
N TYR A 8 -18.65 14.80 11.76
CA TYR A 8 -18.79 13.94 10.58
C TYR A 8 -20.25 13.72 10.20
N GLN A 9 -20.51 13.28 8.98
CA GLN A 9 -21.81 12.74 8.59
C GLN A 9 -21.88 11.23 8.83
N THR A 10 -23.09 10.71 9.04
CA THR A 10 -23.35 9.32 9.46
C THR A 10 -22.68 8.29 8.56
N GLU A 11 -22.58 8.58 7.26
CA GLU A 11 -21.99 7.73 6.23
C GLU A 11 -20.48 7.50 6.46
N THR A 12 -19.82 8.43 7.16
CA THR A 12 -18.37 8.40 7.41
C THR A 12 -18.00 7.69 8.74
N LEU A 13 -19.00 7.22 9.51
CA LEU A 13 -18.79 6.69 10.86
C LEU A 13 -17.70 5.62 10.96
N HIS A 14 -17.59 4.68 10.00
CA HIS A 14 -16.55 3.65 10.03
C HIS A 14 -15.14 4.25 10.00
N THR A 15 -14.92 5.23 9.14
CA THR A 15 -13.64 5.95 9.05
C THR A 15 -13.34 6.71 10.35
N VAL A 16 -14.35 7.32 10.96
CA VAL A 16 -14.21 8.01 12.26
C VAL A 16 -13.75 7.04 13.34
N ILE A 17 -14.37 5.86 13.42
CA ILE A 17 -14.01 4.82 14.40
C ILE A 17 -12.55 4.41 14.24
N ASP A 18 -12.08 4.17 13.01
CA ASP A 18 -10.71 3.72 12.73
C ASP A 18 -9.68 4.81 13.05
N VAL A 19 -9.97 6.06 12.67
CA VAL A 19 -9.12 7.20 13.03
C VAL A 19 -9.07 7.40 14.55
N CYS A 20 -10.23 7.36 15.22
CA CYS A 20 -10.29 7.51 16.68
C CYS A 20 -9.54 6.39 17.41
N LYS A 21 -9.65 5.13 16.98
CA LYS A 21 -8.84 4.02 17.55
C LYS A 21 -7.35 4.31 17.47
N THR A 22 -6.89 4.79 16.32
CA THR A 22 -5.47 5.12 16.12
C THR A 22 -5.05 6.31 16.99
N LEU A 23 -5.85 7.36 17.09
CA LEU A 23 -5.57 8.50 17.96
C LEU A 23 -5.56 8.07 19.45
N GLU A 24 -6.53 7.29 19.87
CA GLU A 24 -6.64 6.81 21.27
C GLU A 24 -5.50 5.85 21.65
N SER A 25 -5.03 5.01 20.71
CA SER A 25 -3.82 4.19 20.92
C SER A 25 -2.54 5.04 21.07
N ASN A 26 -2.57 6.30 20.65
CA ASN A 26 -1.51 7.30 20.83
C ASN A 26 -1.80 8.30 21.97
N ASN A 27 -2.64 7.92 22.93
CA ASN A 27 -3.01 8.71 24.12
C ASN A 27 -3.71 10.04 23.80
N ILE A 28 -4.39 10.14 22.66
CA ILE A 28 -5.21 11.29 22.28
C ILE A 28 -6.67 10.90 22.46
N SER A 29 -7.34 11.46 23.43
CA SER A 29 -8.73 11.10 23.72
C SER A 29 -9.72 11.74 22.74
N CYS A 30 -10.57 10.92 22.11
CA CYS A 30 -11.53 11.37 21.10
C CYS A 30 -12.97 11.35 21.64
N TRP A 31 -13.79 12.27 21.13
CA TRP A 31 -15.24 12.30 21.31
C TRP A 31 -15.93 12.29 19.95
N TYR A 32 -16.90 11.40 19.77
CA TYR A 32 -17.77 11.37 18.59
C TYR A 32 -19.18 10.92 18.96
N ALA A 33 -20.20 11.50 18.32
CA ALA A 33 -21.59 11.41 18.73
C ALA A 33 -22.11 9.97 18.85
N ALA A 34 -21.82 9.08 17.91
CA ALA A 34 -22.33 7.71 17.90
C ALA A 34 -21.89 6.86 19.12
N ARG A 35 -20.78 7.22 19.79
CA ARG A 35 -20.28 6.52 20.99
C ARG A 35 -20.61 7.25 22.29
N ASP A 36 -20.51 8.58 22.28
CA ASP A 36 -20.35 9.36 23.52
C ASP A 36 -21.61 10.12 23.93
N VAL A 37 -22.62 10.27 23.05
CA VAL A 37 -23.95 10.84 23.42
C VAL A 37 -24.76 9.81 24.21
N LYS A 38 -25.28 10.21 25.37
CA LYS A 38 -26.03 9.32 26.26
C LYS A 38 -27.52 9.60 26.28
N GLU A 39 -27.92 10.82 26.56
CA GLU A 39 -29.35 11.17 26.81
C GLU A 39 -29.82 12.40 26.05
N ASN A 40 -28.98 13.42 25.87
CA ASN A 40 -29.37 14.72 25.34
C ASN A 40 -28.44 15.19 24.22
N HIS A 41 -28.83 14.99 22.98
CA HIS A 41 -27.97 15.15 21.80
C HIS A 41 -27.33 16.54 21.72
N ALA A 42 -28.09 17.63 21.73
CA ALA A 42 -27.54 18.95 21.47
C ALA A 42 -26.72 19.54 22.63
N PRO A 43 -27.15 19.47 23.91
CA PRO A 43 -26.35 19.97 25.04
C PRO A 43 -25.00 19.25 25.18
N GLU A 44 -24.97 17.91 25.01
CA GLU A 44 -23.74 17.11 25.14
C GLU A 44 -22.75 17.45 24.05
N ILE A 45 -23.18 17.63 22.79
CA ILE A 45 -22.36 18.08 21.67
C ILE A 45 -21.77 19.46 21.95
N VAL A 46 -22.61 20.42 22.39
CA VAL A 46 -22.17 21.79 22.70
C VAL A 46 -21.11 21.78 23.80
N GLU A 47 -21.30 20.98 24.85
CA GLU A 47 -20.32 20.84 25.91
C GLU A 47 -19.01 20.19 25.44
N ALA A 48 -19.10 19.15 24.63
CA ALA A 48 -17.93 18.46 24.07
C ALA A 48 -17.09 19.40 23.20
N ILE A 49 -17.70 20.20 22.32
CA ILE A 49 -17.00 21.20 21.48
C ILE A 49 -16.37 22.29 22.35
N LYS A 50 -17.04 22.77 23.39
CA LYS A 50 -16.49 23.81 24.29
C LYS A 50 -15.27 23.33 25.08
N ASN A 51 -15.21 22.03 25.34
CA ASN A 51 -14.21 21.43 26.23
C ASN A 51 -13.08 20.70 25.47
N CYS A 52 -13.13 20.58 24.15
CA CYS A 52 -12.04 20.01 23.37
C CYS A 52 -10.92 21.03 23.11
N LYS A 53 -9.73 20.53 22.75
CA LYS A 53 -8.61 21.35 22.26
C LYS A 53 -8.53 21.37 20.75
N VAL A 54 -9.00 20.30 20.10
CA VAL A 54 -9.00 20.13 18.64
C VAL A 54 -10.39 19.76 18.17
N PHE A 55 -10.89 20.50 17.19
CA PHE A 55 -12.07 20.13 16.41
C PHE A 55 -11.60 19.51 15.11
N LEU A 56 -11.91 18.24 14.89
CA LEU A 56 -11.55 17.46 13.73
C LEU A 56 -12.79 17.25 12.84
N LEU A 57 -12.79 17.88 11.66
CA LEU A 57 -13.83 17.70 10.65
C LEU A 57 -13.42 16.60 9.66
N PHE A 58 -14.25 15.59 9.53
CA PHE A 58 -14.15 14.57 8.49
C PHE A 58 -14.88 15.04 7.24
N GLU A 59 -14.13 15.42 6.22
CA GLU A 59 -14.65 16.06 5.00
C GLU A 59 -14.73 15.03 3.88
N ASP A 60 -15.90 14.40 3.74
CA ASP A 60 -16.27 13.56 2.62
C ASP A 60 -17.03 14.35 1.52
N ASP A 61 -17.50 13.67 0.48
CA ASP A 61 -18.25 14.30 -0.61
C ASP A 61 -19.52 14.99 -0.10
N ASN A 62 -20.20 14.39 0.87
CA ASN A 62 -21.46 14.92 1.41
C ASN A 62 -21.22 16.16 2.25
N VAL A 63 -20.18 16.17 3.10
CA VAL A 63 -19.80 17.35 3.87
C VAL A 63 -19.35 18.46 2.93
N ALA A 64 -18.60 18.17 1.88
CA ALA A 64 -18.08 19.18 0.97
C ALA A 64 -19.19 19.87 0.14
N THR A 65 -20.16 19.09 -0.38
CA THR A 65 -21.16 19.59 -1.33
C THR A 65 -22.49 19.97 -0.66
N SER A 66 -22.97 19.16 0.27
CA SER A 66 -24.28 19.32 0.92
C SER A 66 -24.27 18.90 2.39
N PRO A 67 -23.57 19.66 3.26
CA PRO A 67 -23.47 19.32 4.67
C PRO A 67 -24.81 19.39 5.38
N ARG A 68 -25.11 18.42 6.25
CA ARG A 68 -26.30 18.45 7.10
C ARG A 68 -26.20 19.57 8.14
N GLY A 69 -27.35 20.06 8.60
CA GLY A 69 -27.45 21.19 9.54
C GLY A 69 -26.66 20.99 10.83
N ASP A 70 -26.56 19.75 11.33
CA ASP A 70 -25.80 19.45 12.54
C ASP A 70 -24.31 19.72 12.36
N VAL A 71 -23.70 19.28 11.26
CA VAL A 71 -22.29 19.54 10.93
C VAL A 71 -22.04 21.04 10.76
N LEU A 72 -22.95 21.76 10.09
CA LEU A 72 -22.85 23.21 9.94
C LEU A 72 -22.88 23.93 11.28
N ASN A 73 -23.78 23.53 12.20
CA ASN A 73 -23.88 24.12 13.54
C ASN A 73 -22.62 23.85 14.37
N GLU A 74 -22.06 22.64 14.28
CA GLU A 74 -20.83 22.24 14.95
C GLU A 74 -19.63 23.06 14.42
N VAL A 75 -19.49 23.20 13.08
CA VAL A 75 -18.43 24.00 12.43
C VAL A 75 -18.55 25.48 12.82
N ASN A 76 -19.77 26.05 12.79
CA ASN A 76 -19.98 27.44 13.18
C ASN A 76 -19.54 27.69 14.64
N MET A 77 -19.94 26.79 15.54
CA MET A 77 -19.54 26.90 16.94
C MET A 77 -18.03 26.71 17.13
N ALA A 78 -17.43 25.76 16.44
CA ALA A 78 -15.99 25.56 16.46
C ALA A 78 -15.22 26.79 15.95
N CYS A 79 -15.70 27.42 14.88
CA CYS A 79 -15.09 28.65 14.33
C CYS A 79 -15.17 29.83 15.31
N ALA A 80 -16.28 29.98 16.03
CA ALA A 80 -16.39 31.00 17.08
C ALA A 80 -15.36 30.80 18.21
N LEU A 81 -15.04 29.57 18.56
CA LEU A 81 -14.02 29.25 19.56
C LEU A 81 -12.59 29.37 18.97
N TYR A 82 -12.39 28.96 17.74
CA TYR A 82 -11.12 29.08 17.01
C TYR A 82 -10.69 30.55 16.88
N ASN A 83 -11.59 31.44 16.49
CA ASN A 83 -11.33 32.88 16.39
C ASN A 83 -10.98 33.53 17.74
N ARG A 84 -11.39 32.91 18.85
CA ARG A 84 -11.02 33.32 20.21
C ARG A 84 -9.72 32.64 20.71
N GLY A 85 -9.07 31.84 19.87
CA GLY A 85 -7.84 31.11 20.22
C GLY A 85 -8.03 29.95 21.21
N LYS A 86 -9.29 29.49 21.45
CA LYS A 86 -9.59 28.45 22.46
C LYS A 86 -9.39 27.04 21.95
N ILE A 87 -9.60 26.79 20.66
CA ILE A 87 -9.42 25.48 20.02
C ILE A 87 -8.66 25.62 18.71
N LYS A 88 -8.18 24.50 18.18
CA LYS A 88 -7.68 24.40 16.79
C LYS A 88 -8.64 23.59 15.94
N ILE A 89 -8.81 23.97 14.69
CA ILE A 89 -9.62 23.24 13.71
C ILE A 89 -8.66 22.50 12.76
N ILE A 90 -8.90 21.22 12.53
CA ILE A 90 -8.25 20.40 11.52
C ILE A 90 -9.32 19.83 10.60
N ARG A 91 -9.10 19.90 9.31
CA ARG A 91 -9.91 19.25 8.28
C ARG A 91 -9.20 18.00 7.81
N LEU A 92 -9.84 16.85 7.89
CA LEU A 92 -9.36 15.58 7.31
C LEU A 92 -10.15 15.34 6.02
N LYS A 93 -9.52 15.61 4.88
CA LYS A 93 -10.15 15.51 3.56
C LYS A 93 -10.13 14.07 3.09
N LEU A 94 -11.32 13.47 2.97
CA LEU A 94 -11.52 12.06 2.60
C LEU A 94 -11.87 11.86 1.12
N SER A 95 -12.18 12.94 0.42
CA SER A 95 -12.56 12.93 -0.99
C SER A 95 -11.88 14.07 -1.76
N ASN A 96 -11.94 14.00 -3.11
CA ASN A 96 -11.38 15.07 -3.96
C ASN A 96 -12.35 16.25 -4.16
N SER A 97 -13.52 16.21 -3.56
CA SER A 97 -14.52 17.26 -3.74
C SER A 97 -14.06 18.60 -3.16
N GLU A 98 -14.34 19.66 -3.87
CA GLU A 98 -14.14 21.02 -3.38
C GLU A 98 -15.32 21.42 -2.48
N LEU A 99 -15.08 22.36 -1.55
CA LEU A 99 -16.17 22.91 -0.74
C LEU A 99 -17.12 23.72 -1.64
N GLU A 100 -18.36 23.31 -1.74
CA GLU A 100 -19.40 23.99 -2.51
C GLU A 100 -20.36 24.78 -1.60
N SER A 101 -20.49 24.36 -0.34
CA SER A 101 -21.33 25.06 0.65
C SER A 101 -20.73 26.45 0.94
N ALA A 102 -21.51 27.51 0.67
CA ALA A 102 -21.11 28.89 0.95
C ALA A 102 -20.74 29.10 2.43
N ASP A 103 -21.46 28.45 3.35
CA ASP A 103 -21.21 28.52 4.78
C ASP A 103 -19.88 27.87 5.14
N LEU A 104 -19.57 26.68 4.61
CA LEU A 104 -18.28 26.03 4.86
C LEU A 104 -17.12 26.80 4.25
N ILE A 105 -17.28 27.31 3.02
CA ILE A 105 -16.28 28.17 2.39
C ILE A 105 -15.99 29.39 3.26
N TYR A 106 -17.03 30.03 3.79
CA TYR A 106 -16.89 31.20 4.64
C TYR A 106 -16.18 30.89 5.97
N TYR A 107 -16.57 29.80 6.64
CA TYR A 107 -16.06 29.44 7.97
C TYR A 107 -14.68 28.80 7.94
N ILE A 108 -14.47 27.83 7.04
CA ILE A 108 -13.28 26.97 7.07
C ILE A 108 -12.49 26.90 5.77
N GLY A 109 -12.91 27.61 4.71
CA GLY A 109 -12.24 27.58 3.40
C GLY A 109 -10.76 27.98 3.44
N ARG A 110 -10.36 28.79 4.42
CA ARG A 110 -8.95 29.21 4.62
C ARG A 110 -8.13 28.28 5.51
N ILE A 111 -8.78 27.29 6.15
CA ILE A 111 -8.12 26.33 7.06
C ILE A 111 -7.50 25.23 6.20
N GLN A 112 -6.19 25.02 6.36
CA GLN A 112 -5.50 23.92 5.68
C GLN A 112 -6.05 22.58 6.11
N HIS A 113 -6.16 21.64 5.17
CA HIS A 113 -6.59 20.27 5.43
C HIS A 113 -5.40 19.31 5.51
N THR A 114 -5.64 18.18 6.16
CA THR A 114 -4.81 16.98 6.06
C THR A 114 -5.44 16.10 4.99
N ASP A 115 -4.68 15.74 3.98
CA ASP A 115 -5.16 14.95 2.87
C ASP A 115 -5.18 13.47 3.26
N ALA A 116 -6.37 12.89 3.32
CA ALA A 116 -6.60 11.45 3.47
C ALA A 116 -7.28 10.84 2.22
N PHE A 117 -7.49 11.66 1.20
CA PHE A 117 -8.06 11.25 -0.07
C PHE A 117 -6.97 10.70 -1.01
N SER A 118 -5.83 11.39 -1.16
CA SER A 118 -4.73 10.96 -2.03
C SER A 118 -3.75 10.01 -1.35
N ARG A 119 -3.93 9.76 -0.04
CA ARG A 119 -3.05 8.93 0.80
C ARG A 119 -3.84 7.77 1.42
N SER A 120 -3.14 6.76 1.93
CA SER A 120 -3.82 5.79 2.80
C SER A 120 -4.29 6.46 4.09
N LEU A 121 -5.44 6.03 4.60
CA LEU A 121 -6.00 6.55 5.85
C LEU A 121 -4.99 6.46 7.01
N ASN A 122 -4.20 5.40 7.06
CA ASN A 122 -3.19 5.19 8.09
C ASN A 122 -2.08 6.26 8.05
N VAL A 123 -1.59 6.63 6.86
CA VAL A 123 -0.58 7.68 6.70
C VAL A 123 -1.16 9.04 7.10
N ALA A 124 -2.37 9.36 6.62
CA ALA A 124 -3.04 10.59 6.99
C ALA A 124 -3.31 10.67 8.50
N THR A 125 -3.71 9.54 9.13
CA THR A 125 -3.94 9.46 10.57
C THR A 125 -2.65 9.58 11.38
N THR A 126 -1.53 9.06 10.86
CA THR A 126 -0.21 9.24 11.49
C THR A 126 0.20 10.72 11.47
N GLU A 127 0.08 11.40 10.33
CA GLU A 127 0.33 12.84 10.22
C GLU A 127 -0.60 13.65 11.14
N LEU A 128 -1.87 13.27 11.16
CA LEU A 128 -2.88 13.88 12.03
C LEU A 128 -2.50 13.71 13.51
N THR A 129 -2.06 12.53 13.92
CA THR A 129 -1.57 12.23 15.28
C THR A 129 -0.41 13.14 15.68
N LEU A 130 0.57 13.34 14.79
CA LEU A 130 1.69 14.24 15.02
C LEU A 130 1.23 15.70 15.16
N LYS A 131 0.33 16.16 14.30
CA LYS A 131 -0.24 17.51 14.34
C LYS A 131 -1.00 17.75 15.66
N ILE A 132 -1.83 16.79 16.07
CA ILE A 132 -2.62 16.88 17.29
C ILE A 132 -1.70 16.88 18.52
N ASN A 133 -0.74 15.97 18.62
CA ASN A 133 0.22 15.94 19.73
C ASN A 133 0.98 17.26 19.88
N LYS A 134 1.39 17.87 18.76
CA LYS A 134 2.03 19.21 18.78
C LYS A 134 1.08 20.28 19.33
N ILE A 135 -0.21 20.24 19.01
CA ILE A 135 -1.23 21.17 19.53
C ILE A 135 -1.46 20.94 21.03
N LEU A 136 -1.45 19.69 21.46
CA LEU A 136 -1.67 19.30 22.84
C LEU A 136 -0.46 19.61 23.76
N GLY A 137 0.71 19.88 23.16
CA GLY A 137 1.96 20.06 23.90
C GLY A 137 2.50 18.76 24.48
N ASN A 138 2.05 17.61 23.96
CA ASN A 138 2.59 16.32 24.36
C ASN A 138 4.02 16.21 23.81
N GLU A 139 4.98 15.82 24.66
CA GLU A 139 6.27 15.36 24.17
C GLU A 139 6.02 14.18 23.24
N ILE A 140 6.36 14.37 21.98
CA ILE A 140 6.36 13.27 21.01
C ILE A 140 7.51 12.37 21.49
N GLN A 141 7.19 11.35 22.30
CA GLN A 141 8.07 10.19 22.30
C GLN A 141 8.17 9.84 20.83
N LYS A 142 9.38 9.95 20.28
CA LYS A 142 9.70 9.38 18.98
C LYS A 142 9.38 7.88 19.08
N ARG A 143 8.10 7.54 18.93
CA ARG A 143 7.75 6.20 18.49
C ARG A 143 8.39 6.15 17.11
N THR A 144 9.44 5.38 17.03
CA THR A 144 10.02 4.93 15.78
C THR A 144 8.86 4.76 14.79
N THR A 145 8.85 5.64 13.79
CA THR A 145 8.12 5.43 12.55
C THR A 145 8.09 3.94 12.28
N HIS A 146 6.96 3.42 11.84
CA HIS A 146 6.83 2.00 11.51
C HIS A 146 8.13 1.51 10.89
N PRO A 147 8.74 0.43 11.39
CA PRO A 147 10.04 -0.06 10.89
C PRO A 147 10.07 -0.28 9.37
N SER A 148 8.90 -0.42 8.74
CA SER A 148 8.75 -0.59 7.30
C SER A 148 9.30 0.55 6.44
N VAL A 149 9.38 1.80 6.94
CA VAL A 149 9.87 2.94 6.14
C VAL A 149 11.38 2.94 6.00
N ASP A 150 12.10 2.59 7.06
CA ASP A 150 13.57 2.59 7.06
C ASP A 150 14.16 1.29 6.49
N ARG A 151 13.43 0.18 6.58
CA ARG A 151 13.88 -1.12 6.06
C ARG A 151 14.00 -1.15 4.55
N TYR A 152 13.05 -0.55 3.85
CA TYR A 152 13.07 -0.52 2.39
C TYR A 152 14.20 0.36 1.84
N LYS A 153 14.66 1.34 2.63
CA LYS A 153 15.71 2.28 2.20
C LYS A 153 17.13 1.79 2.46
N ASN A 154 17.38 0.92 3.44
CA ASN A 154 18.76 0.73 3.89
C ASN A 154 19.31 -0.69 4.00
N ASP A 155 18.55 -1.77 4.22
CA ASP A 155 19.24 -3.00 4.64
C ASP A 155 18.69 -4.35 4.13
N TYR A 156 17.52 -4.41 3.50
CA TYR A 156 16.88 -5.70 3.23
C TYR A 156 17.20 -6.32 1.87
N PHE A 157 17.54 -5.54 0.89
CA PHE A 157 17.98 -6.04 -0.41
C PHE A 157 19.44 -5.66 -0.59
N LYS A 158 20.33 -6.37 0.10
CA LYS A 158 21.73 -6.38 -0.32
C LYS A 158 21.75 -7.11 -1.66
N PHE A 159 21.95 -6.34 -2.70
CA PHE A 159 22.07 -6.83 -4.07
C PHE A 159 23.12 -7.96 -4.21
N ASP A 160 24.08 -8.10 -3.29
CA ASP A 160 25.09 -9.13 -3.24
C ASP A 160 24.66 -10.45 -2.58
N ASP A 161 23.38 -10.55 -2.10
CA ASP A 161 22.88 -11.79 -1.54
C ASP A 161 22.52 -12.77 -2.65
N GLU A 162 23.41 -13.74 -2.86
CA GLU A 162 23.26 -14.82 -3.87
C GLU A 162 22.00 -15.66 -3.61
N LYS A 163 21.59 -15.80 -2.32
CA LYS A 163 20.36 -16.53 -1.97
C LYS A 163 19.12 -15.77 -2.42
N GLU A 164 19.08 -14.46 -2.20
CA GLU A 164 17.94 -13.65 -2.62
C GLU A 164 17.81 -13.59 -4.14
N LYS A 165 18.93 -13.54 -4.88
CA LYS A 165 18.91 -13.64 -6.34
C LYS A 165 18.34 -14.97 -6.80
N ALA A 166 18.82 -16.09 -6.24
CA ALA A 166 18.32 -17.42 -6.58
C ALA A 166 16.82 -17.56 -6.24
N ARG A 167 16.41 -17.05 -5.09
CA ARG A 167 15.00 -17.01 -4.67
C ARG A 167 14.12 -16.27 -5.68
N LEU A 168 14.54 -15.10 -6.11
CA LEU A 168 13.81 -14.29 -7.09
C LEU A 168 13.75 -14.97 -8.48
N GLU A 169 14.80 -15.63 -8.90
CA GLU A 169 14.85 -16.38 -10.16
C GLU A 169 13.84 -17.54 -10.14
N ILE A 170 13.81 -18.33 -9.07
CA ILE A 170 12.85 -19.44 -8.90
C ILE A 170 11.43 -18.89 -8.85
N GLN A 171 11.18 -17.83 -8.06
CA GLN A 171 9.87 -17.18 -8.00
C GLN A 171 9.39 -16.71 -9.37
N GLN A 172 10.28 -16.17 -10.20
CA GLN A 172 9.94 -15.72 -11.56
C GLN A 172 9.58 -16.90 -12.48
N GLN A 173 10.23 -18.05 -12.33
CA GLN A 173 9.91 -19.26 -13.10
C GLN A 173 8.50 -19.75 -12.76
N PHE A 174 8.15 -19.89 -11.47
CA PHE A 174 6.80 -20.26 -11.07
C PHE A 174 5.74 -19.28 -11.57
N LEU A 175 6.02 -17.98 -11.51
CA LEU A 175 5.09 -16.96 -11.99
C LEU A 175 4.93 -16.97 -13.51
N LYS A 176 5.94 -17.44 -14.27
CA LYS A 176 5.93 -17.43 -15.73
C LYS A 176 4.79 -18.26 -16.31
N GLU A 177 4.54 -19.41 -15.74
CA GLU A 177 3.48 -20.30 -16.20
C GLU A 177 2.09 -19.67 -16.11
N PHE A 178 1.90 -18.78 -15.15
CA PHE A 178 0.58 -18.18 -14.87
C PHE A 178 0.35 -16.83 -15.56
N ASP A 179 1.40 -16.04 -15.78
CA ASP A 179 1.20 -14.67 -16.26
C ASP A 179 1.54 -14.48 -17.75
N SER A 180 2.24 -15.42 -18.39
CA SER A 180 2.64 -15.31 -19.79
C SER A 180 1.44 -15.11 -20.72
N ASP A 181 0.38 -15.87 -20.54
CA ASP A 181 -0.83 -15.74 -21.34
C ASP A 181 -1.53 -14.39 -21.15
N ILE A 182 -1.45 -13.83 -19.94
CA ILE A 182 -2.02 -12.52 -19.66
C ILE A 182 -1.27 -11.44 -20.43
N TYR A 183 0.07 -11.45 -20.36
CA TYR A 183 0.88 -10.50 -21.12
C TYR A 183 0.67 -10.64 -22.63
N GLU A 184 0.61 -11.87 -23.15
CA GLU A 184 0.35 -12.12 -24.57
C GLU A 184 -0.99 -11.54 -25.01
N ARG A 185 -2.06 -11.77 -24.23
CA ARG A 185 -3.40 -11.20 -24.48
C ARG A 185 -3.39 -9.67 -24.44
N LEU A 186 -2.72 -9.07 -23.47
CA LEU A 186 -2.66 -7.62 -23.31
C LEU A 186 -1.85 -6.95 -24.42
N LEU A 187 -0.90 -7.66 -25.03
CA LEU A 187 -0.08 -7.18 -26.14
C LEU A 187 -0.65 -7.54 -27.52
N HIS A 188 -1.71 -8.36 -27.63
CA HIS A 188 -2.13 -9.00 -28.89
C HIS A 188 -2.30 -8.00 -30.04
N GLN A 189 -2.94 -6.86 -29.81
CA GLN A 189 -3.21 -5.84 -30.83
C GLN A 189 -2.29 -4.61 -30.76
N LYS A 190 -1.23 -4.67 -29.96
CA LYS A 190 -0.29 -3.56 -29.80
C LYS A 190 0.90 -3.70 -30.73
N GLN A 191 1.46 -2.55 -31.13
CA GLN A 191 2.68 -2.45 -31.94
C GLN A 191 3.45 -1.18 -31.54
N ASN A 192 4.77 -1.26 -31.54
CA ASN A 192 5.69 -0.15 -31.29
C ASN A 192 5.36 0.59 -29.97
N ILE A 193 5.09 -0.18 -28.90
CA ILE A 193 4.65 0.40 -27.61
C ILE A 193 5.85 0.83 -26.76
N CYS A 194 5.63 1.92 -26.00
CA CYS A 194 6.50 2.34 -24.92
C CYS A 194 5.98 1.79 -23.59
N VAL A 195 6.85 1.10 -22.87
CA VAL A 195 6.55 0.43 -21.59
C VAL A 195 7.24 1.14 -20.44
N LEU A 196 6.53 1.31 -19.32
CA LEU A 196 7.10 1.69 -18.04
C LEU A 196 6.92 0.53 -17.06
N ASP A 197 7.99 0.11 -16.42
CA ASP A 197 7.99 -0.90 -15.35
C ASP A 197 8.37 -0.27 -14.01
N ILE A 198 7.50 -0.40 -13.02
CA ILE A 198 7.72 0.16 -11.69
C ILE A 198 8.18 -0.95 -10.73
N GLY A 199 9.30 -0.73 -10.04
CA GLY A 199 9.95 -1.75 -9.22
C GLY A 199 10.59 -2.82 -10.09
N SER A 200 11.39 -2.36 -11.06
CA SER A 200 11.93 -3.25 -12.10
C SER A 200 13.00 -4.23 -11.61
N ASN A 201 13.54 -4.02 -10.41
CA ASN A 201 14.63 -4.83 -9.87
C ASN A 201 15.75 -5.03 -10.93
N SER A 202 16.31 -6.24 -11.07
CA SER A 202 17.31 -6.59 -12.09
C SER A 202 16.82 -6.53 -13.55
N GLY A 203 15.55 -6.23 -13.76
CA GLY A 203 14.91 -6.21 -15.09
C GLY A 203 14.51 -7.58 -15.63
N ASP A 204 14.84 -8.67 -14.96
CA ASP A 204 14.65 -10.02 -15.49
C ASP A 204 13.20 -10.33 -15.83
N LEU A 205 12.29 -10.03 -14.91
CA LEU A 205 10.86 -10.27 -15.10
C LEU A 205 10.33 -9.48 -16.29
N VAL A 206 10.54 -8.18 -16.32
CA VAL A 206 9.99 -7.32 -17.37
C VAL A 206 10.63 -7.60 -18.72
N MET A 207 11.91 -7.97 -18.76
CA MET A 207 12.59 -8.35 -20.00
C MET A 207 12.06 -9.67 -20.56
N ASP A 208 11.82 -10.67 -19.72
CA ASP A 208 11.26 -11.95 -20.15
C ASP A 208 9.81 -11.81 -20.66
N ARG A 209 8.99 -10.99 -20.02
CA ARG A 209 7.56 -10.82 -20.37
C ARG A 209 7.31 -9.81 -21.48
N LEU A 210 8.05 -8.72 -21.50
CA LEU A 210 7.80 -7.55 -22.35
C LEU A 210 9.01 -7.18 -23.19
N GLY A 211 10.21 -7.19 -22.60
CA GLY A 211 11.42 -6.68 -23.23
C GLY A 211 11.84 -7.43 -24.49
N CYS A 212 11.63 -8.75 -24.55
CA CYS A 212 11.93 -9.57 -25.73
C CYS A 212 10.84 -9.51 -26.82
N SER A 213 9.68 -8.92 -26.55
CA SER A 213 8.58 -8.83 -27.51
C SER A 213 8.91 -7.87 -28.66
N PRO A 214 8.70 -8.26 -29.93
CA PRO A 214 8.89 -7.37 -31.07
C PRO A 214 7.88 -6.21 -31.09
N LYS A 215 6.82 -6.29 -30.30
CA LYS A 215 5.77 -5.26 -30.17
C LYS A 215 6.21 -4.07 -29.31
N VAL A 216 7.22 -4.25 -28.47
CA VAL A 216 7.78 -3.21 -27.60
C VAL A 216 8.89 -2.48 -28.35
N ASP A 217 8.78 -1.18 -28.46
CA ASP A 217 9.80 -0.30 -29.03
C ASP A 217 10.79 0.17 -27.97
N LYS A 218 10.26 0.67 -26.83
CA LYS A 218 11.06 1.18 -25.72
C LYS A 218 10.55 0.64 -24.40
N LEU A 219 11.46 0.33 -23.49
CA LEU A 219 11.16 -0.09 -22.13
C LEU A 219 11.95 0.76 -21.14
N ILE A 220 11.26 1.40 -20.25
CA ILE A 220 11.84 2.14 -19.13
C ILE A 220 11.51 1.36 -17.86
N GLY A 221 12.52 0.86 -17.16
CA GLY A 221 12.41 0.29 -15.83
C GLY A 221 12.81 1.32 -14.78
N VAL A 222 12.12 1.36 -13.66
CA VAL A 222 12.50 2.19 -12.53
C VAL A 222 12.51 1.39 -11.23
N ASP A 223 13.53 1.62 -10.42
CA ASP A 223 13.67 1.03 -9.10
C ASP A 223 14.22 2.05 -8.10
N LEU A 224 13.97 1.83 -6.81
CA LEU A 224 14.49 2.67 -5.74
C LEU A 224 15.99 2.44 -5.50
N ASN A 225 16.47 1.21 -5.72
CA ASN A 225 17.83 0.80 -5.43
C ASN A 225 18.76 1.10 -6.60
N SER A 226 19.73 2.02 -6.40
CA SER A 226 20.69 2.45 -7.42
C SER A 226 21.61 1.33 -7.91
N ASP A 227 22.00 0.41 -7.02
CA ASP A 227 22.95 -0.65 -7.33
C ASP A 227 22.29 -1.71 -8.23
N ILE A 228 21.02 -2.03 -7.95
CA ILE A 228 20.20 -2.90 -8.79
C ILE A 228 20.00 -2.27 -10.17
N VAL A 229 19.73 -0.97 -10.23
CA VAL A 229 19.57 -0.24 -11.49
C VAL A 229 20.86 -0.27 -12.31
N GLU A 230 22.01 -0.07 -11.68
CA GLU A 230 23.31 -0.17 -12.37
C GLU A 230 23.54 -1.58 -12.92
N TYR A 231 23.30 -2.61 -12.12
CA TYR A 231 23.38 -4.00 -12.57
C TYR A 231 22.41 -4.30 -13.73
N ALA A 232 21.17 -3.87 -13.65
CA ALA A 232 20.18 -4.06 -14.71
C ALA A 232 20.65 -3.43 -16.04
N ASN A 233 21.22 -2.22 -16.00
CA ASN A 233 21.77 -1.56 -17.18
C ASN A 233 22.99 -2.29 -17.74
N GLN A 234 23.86 -2.85 -16.90
CA GLN A 234 24.99 -3.66 -17.34
C GLN A 234 24.51 -4.97 -17.99
N LYS A 235 23.58 -5.68 -17.35
CA LYS A 235 23.02 -6.94 -17.83
C LYS A 235 22.30 -6.77 -19.17
N TRP A 236 21.53 -5.71 -19.34
CA TRP A 236 20.68 -5.46 -20.50
C TRP A 236 21.22 -4.38 -21.46
N THR A 237 22.54 -4.19 -21.51
CA THR A 237 23.22 -3.11 -22.26
C THR A 237 22.79 -3.00 -23.71
N ASN A 238 22.62 -4.13 -24.42
CA ASN A 238 22.32 -4.18 -25.86
C ASN A 238 20.80 -4.32 -26.12
N SER A 239 19.97 -3.98 -25.16
CA SER A 239 18.52 -4.07 -25.30
C SER A 239 17.88 -2.69 -25.58
N LYS A 240 16.59 -2.70 -25.85
CA LYS A 240 15.74 -1.50 -25.93
C LYS A 240 15.29 -0.99 -24.55
N ALA A 241 15.71 -1.68 -23.49
CA ALA A 241 15.42 -1.30 -22.11
C ALA A 241 16.47 -0.33 -21.56
N ARG A 242 16.02 0.59 -20.70
CA ARG A 242 16.87 1.45 -19.89
C ARG A 242 16.29 1.50 -18.48
N PHE A 243 17.16 1.43 -17.49
CA PHE A 243 16.76 1.40 -16.08
C PHE A 243 17.26 2.65 -15.37
N TYR A 244 16.41 3.21 -14.49
CA TYR A 244 16.67 4.46 -13.81
C TYR A 244 16.32 4.35 -12.33
N CYS A 245 17.11 5.01 -11.48
CA CYS A 245 16.80 5.13 -10.07
C CYS A 245 15.71 6.19 -9.88
N ALA A 246 14.57 5.78 -9.32
CA ALA A 246 13.46 6.67 -9.01
C ALA A 246 12.60 6.11 -7.87
N ASP A 247 12.27 6.98 -6.91
CA ASP A 247 11.33 6.66 -5.84
C ASP A 247 9.89 6.89 -6.32
N ALA A 248 9.14 5.81 -6.47
CA ALA A 248 7.75 5.82 -6.94
C ALA A 248 6.79 6.59 -5.98
N GLU A 249 7.20 6.79 -4.73
CA GLU A 249 6.45 7.54 -3.72
C GLU A 249 6.93 8.98 -3.52
N SER A 250 7.97 9.43 -4.25
CA SER A 250 8.44 10.81 -4.14
C SER A 250 7.46 11.82 -4.73
N GLU A 251 7.51 13.05 -4.26
CA GLU A 251 6.65 14.13 -4.76
C GLU A 251 7.02 14.54 -6.19
N ASP A 252 8.27 14.42 -6.56
CA ASP A 252 8.81 14.77 -7.87
C ASP A 252 8.78 13.59 -8.87
N PHE A 253 8.24 12.42 -8.49
CA PHE A 253 8.22 11.22 -9.32
C PHE A 253 7.74 11.48 -10.75
N VAL A 254 6.61 12.20 -10.91
CA VAL A 254 6.06 12.50 -12.24
C VAL A 254 7.03 13.39 -13.05
N HIS A 255 7.67 14.34 -12.40
CA HIS A 255 8.65 15.22 -13.06
C HIS A 255 9.88 14.39 -13.49
N ARG A 256 10.40 13.56 -12.59
CA ARG A 256 11.54 12.68 -12.86
C ARG A 256 11.28 11.77 -14.05
N ILE A 257 10.12 11.10 -14.08
CA ILE A 257 9.76 10.20 -15.18
C ILE A 257 9.60 10.99 -16.50
N LYS A 258 9.05 12.18 -16.48
CA LYS A 258 8.96 13.02 -17.70
C LYS A 258 10.33 13.40 -18.28
N VAL A 259 11.30 13.70 -17.41
CA VAL A 259 12.69 13.94 -17.85
C VAL A 259 13.25 12.66 -18.51
N ILE A 260 13.08 11.50 -17.87
CA ILE A 260 13.50 10.22 -18.43
C ILE A 260 12.82 9.92 -19.78
N MET A 261 11.53 10.23 -19.90
CA MET A 261 10.78 10.10 -21.16
C MET A 261 11.41 10.95 -22.28
N GLU A 262 11.71 12.22 -22.00
CA GLU A 262 12.32 13.13 -22.96
C GLU A 262 13.71 12.64 -23.42
N GLU A 263 14.56 12.20 -22.47
CA GLU A 263 15.87 11.60 -22.73
C GLU A 263 15.79 10.38 -23.65
N ASN A 264 14.67 9.63 -23.58
CA ASN A 264 14.45 8.43 -24.39
C ASN A 264 13.54 8.66 -25.61
N GLY A 265 13.19 9.91 -25.91
CA GLY A 265 12.34 10.26 -27.06
C GLY A 265 10.91 9.70 -26.94
N ILE A 266 10.33 9.71 -25.72
CA ILE A 266 8.95 9.33 -25.43
C ILE A 266 8.18 10.63 -25.10
N TYR A 267 7.35 11.11 -26.02
CA TYR A 267 6.70 12.43 -25.88
C TYR A 267 5.22 12.33 -25.50
N ASP A 268 4.55 11.24 -25.89
CA ASP A 268 3.08 11.11 -25.76
C ASP A 268 2.63 10.31 -24.51
N GLY A 269 3.58 9.77 -23.74
CA GLY A 269 3.32 8.89 -22.60
C GLY A 269 3.54 7.42 -22.90
N PHE A 270 3.25 6.59 -21.92
CA PHE A 270 3.41 5.15 -22.02
C PHE A 270 2.14 4.46 -22.52
N ASP A 271 2.31 3.48 -23.39
CA ASP A 271 1.24 2.61 -23.91
C ASP A 271 0.89 1.50 -22.92
N PHE A 272 1.88 1.08 -22.12
CA PHE A 272 1.77 0.00 -21.15
C PHE A 272 2.56 0.35 -19.89
N VAL A 273 1.92 0.18 -18.73
CA VAL A 273 2.60 0.30 -17.44
C VAL A 273 2.47 -1.03 -16.69
N ASN A 274 3.59 -1.55 -16.24
CA ASN A 274 3.68 -2.78 -15.47
C ASN A 274 4.04 -2.47 -14.01
N ILE A 275 3.37 -3.15 -13.07
CA ILE A 275 3.68 -3.12 -11.65
C ILE A 275 3.53 -4.55 -11.13
N SER A 276 4.62 -5.13 -10.68
CA SER A 276 4.61 -6.52 -10.22
C SER A 276 5.28 -6.65 -8.86
N MET A 277 4.53 -7.11 -7.87
CA MET A 277 5.00 -7.27 -6.48
C MET A 277 5.57 -5.98 -5.87
N VAL A 278 4.88 -4.85 -6.08
CA VAL A 278 5.32 -3.53 -5.61
C VAL A 278 4.27 -2.88 -4.71
N ILE A 279 2.99 -3.07 -5.01
CA ILE A 279 1.89 -2.40 -4.27
C ILE A 279 1.95 -2.76 -2.77
N LEU A 280 2.30 -4.00 -2.44
CA LEU A 280 2.43 -4.48 -1.06
C LEU A 280 3.44 -3.66 -0.23
N HIS A 281 4.43 -3.06 -0.88
CA HIS A 281 5.50 -2.29 -0.23
C HIS A 281 5.21 -0.80 -0.11
N LEU A 282 4.20 -0.29 -0.83
CA LEU A 282 3.92 1.14 -0.90
C LEU A 282 3.09 1.62 0.29
N GLN A 283 3.46 2.79 0.80
CA GLN A 283 2.66 3.47 1.82
C GLN A 283 1.49 4.22 1.21
N ASN A 284 1.63 4.69 -0.03
CA ASN A 284 0.60 5.44 -0.72
C ASN A 284 0.36 4.96 -2.16
N PRO A 285 -0.13 3.72 -2.35
CA PRO A 285 -0.37 3.17 -3.67
C PRO A 285 -1.38 3.99 -4.49
N THR A 286 -2.34 4.66 -3.84
CA THR A 286 -3.30 5.53 -4.54
C THR A 286 -2.59 6.69 -5.25
N ARG A 287 -1.63 7.34 -4.59
CA ARG A 287 -0.85 8.42 -5.19
C ARG A 287 -0.04 7.93 -6.38
N LEU A 288 0.61 6.76 -6.26
CA LEU A 288 1.32 6.18 -7.38
C LEU A 288 0.41 5.98 -8.59
N LEU A 289 -0.77 5.39 -8.42
CA LEU A 289 -1.69 5.14 -9.53
C LEU A 289 -2.17 6.44 -10.19
N TRP A 290 -2.42 7.50 -9.41
CA TRP A 290 -2.71 8.82 -9.96
C TRP A 290 -1.55 9.39 -10.78
N ASN A 291 -0.33 9.24 -10.30
CA ASN A 291 0.87 9.69 -10.98
C ASN A 291 1.11 8.90 -12.27
N ILE A 292 0.97 7.59 -12.23
CA ILE A 292 1.06 6.71 -13.40
C ILE A 292 0.04 7.12 -14.46
N ARG A 293 -1.21 7.37 -14.06
CA ARG A 293 -2.24 7.80 -15.00
C ARG A 293 -1.86 9.07 -15.75
N LYS A 294 -1.14 10.01 -15.13
CA LYS A 294 -0.64 11.24 -15.81
C LYS A 294 0.44 10.93 -16.85
N LEU A 295 1.19 9.84 -16.67
CA LEU A 295 2.31 9.44 -17.52
C LEU A 295 1.88 8.53 -18.69
N MET A 296 0.68 7.99 -18.66
CA MET A 296 0.16 7.09 -19.68
C MET A 296 -0.55 7.85 -20.82
N LYS A 297 -0.52 7.28 -22.01
CA LYS A 297 -1.36 7.69 -23.14
C LYS A 297 -2.85 7.43 -22.86
N PRO A 298 -3.78 8.20 -23.46
CA PRO A 298 -5.18 7.80 -23.49
C PRO A 298 -5.35 6.40 -24.08
N GLY A 299 -6.10 5.52 -23.42
CA GLY A 299 -6.26 4.13 -23.83
C GLY A 299 -5.04 3.23 -23.50
N GLY A 300 -4.03 3.75 -22.86
CA GLY A 300 -2.89 2.96 -22.35
C GLY A 300 -3.34 1.90 -21.35
N THR A 301 -2.62 0.79 -21.29
CA THR A 301 -2.90 -0.35 -20.42
C THR A 301 -2.07 -0.26 -19.14
N LEU A 302 -2.71 -0.37 -17.99
CA LEU A 302 -2.07 -0.61 -16.70
C LEU A 302 -2.25 -2.08 -16.33
N PHE A 303 -1.17 -2.76 -16.00
CA PHE A 303 -1.18 -4.11 -15.44
C PHE A 303 -0.54 -4.09 -14.07
N ILE A 304 -1.22 -4.67 -13.09
CA ILE A 304 -0.73 -4.82 -11.71
C ILE A 304 -0.92 -6.27 -11.30
N ARG A 305 0.13 -6.87 -10.76
CA ARG A 305 0.07 -8.17 -10.09
C ARG A 305 0.66 -8.03 -8.70
N ASP A 306 -0.04 -8.58 -7.71
CA ASP A 306 0.45 -8.58 -6.35
C ASP A 306 -0.10 -9.79 -5.57
N ILE A 307 0.50 -10.06 -4.42
CA ILE A 307 0.11 -11.17 -3.55
C ILE A 307 -1.15 -10.84 -2.75
N ASP A 308 -1.91 -11.88 -2.42
CA ASP A 308 -2.98 -11.79 -1.43
C ASP A 308 -2.99 -13.06 -0.56
N ASP A 309 -2.40 -12.96 0.63
CA ASP A 309 -2.29 -14.10 1.56
C ASP A 309 -3.65 -14.66 2.02
N GLY A 310 -4.73 -13.90 1.85
CA GLY A 310 -6.07 -14.43 2.07
C GLY A 310 -6.55 -15.44 1.02
N LEU A 311 -5.80 -15.63 -0.06
CA LEU A 311 -6.02 -16.64 -1.09
C LEU A 311 -5.09 -17.86 -0.91
N ASN A 312 -4.23 -17.86 0.11
CA ASN A 312 -3.40 -19.01 0.42
C ASN A 312 -4.26 -20.13 1.03
N LEU A 313 -4.04 -21.35 0.57
CA LEU A 313 -4.74 -22.54 1.03
C LEU A 313 -3.73 -23.62 1.36
N ALA A 314 -3.87 -24.27 2.50
CA ALA A 314 -3.11 -25.43 2.89
C ALA A 314 -4.07 -26.55 3.34
N TYR A 315 -3.87 -27.80 2.87
CA TYR A 315 -4.68 -28.92 3.28
C TYR A 315 -3.96 -30.26 2.99
N PRO A 316 -3.94 -31.20 3.97
CA PRO A 316 -4.38 -31.04 5.36
C PRO A 316 -3.37 -30.18 6.15
N ASP A 317 -3.85 -29.29 6.98
CA ASP A 317 -3.02 -28.49 7.92
C ASP A 317 -3.44 -28.85 9.36
N LYS A 318 -3.13 -30.06 9.76
CA LYS A 318 -3.63 -30.69 11.01
C LYS A 318 -3.15 -30.00 12.28
N ASN A 319 -1.99 -29.34 12.19
CA ASN A 319 -1.34 -28.66 13.30
C ASN A 319 -1.43 -27.12 13.19
N ASP A 320 -2.19 -26.60 12.21
CA ASP A 320 -2.25 -25.18 11.86
C ASP A 320 -0.85 -24.56 11.56
N TYR A 321 0.12 -25.35 11.10
CA TYR A 321 1.48 -24.89 10.82
C TYR A 321 1.49 -23.83 9.72
N PHE A 322 0.90 -24.12 8.59
CA PHE A 322 0.87 -23.21 7.42
C PHE A 322 0.02 -21.98 7.69
N LYS A 323 -1.15 -22.15 8.24
CA LYS A 323 -2.05 -21.05 8.60
C LYS A 323 -1.39 -20.07 9.57
N ARG A 324 -0.72 -20.57 10.61
CA ARG A 324 -0.04 -19.72 11.59
C ARG A 324 1.20 -19.06 10.99
N THR A 325 1.97 -19.75 10.16
CA THR A 325 3.14 -19.22 9.47
C THR A 325 2.73 -18.03 8.56
N ILE A 326 1.63 -18.16 7.81
CA ILE A 326 1.08 -17.07 7.00
C ILE A 326 0.67 -15.87 7.86
N GLN A 327 0.05 -16.12 9.03
CA GLN A 327 -0.28 -15.05 9.98
C GLN A 327 0.97 -14.35 10.53
N ILE A 328 2.02 -15.10 10.86
CA ILE A 328 3.31 -14.52 11.27
C ILE A 328 3.87 -13.65 10.17
N CYS A 329 3.89 -14.11 8.92
CA CYS A 329 4.33 -13.34 7.77
C CYS A 329 3.57 -12.00 7.65
N SER A 330 2.26 -12.03 7.79
CA SER A 330 1.41 -10.82 7.72
C SER A 330 1.65 -9.84 8.87
N ASN A 331 2.17 -10.30 10.00
CA ASN A 331 2.49 -9.48 11.17
C ASN A 331 3.92 -8.95 11.17
N THR A 332 4.79 -9.49 10.32
CA THR A 332 6.17 -9.00 10.21
C THR A 332 6.22 -7.67 9.46
N SER A 333 6.98 -6.74 9.97
CA SER A 333 7.05 -5.38 9.42
C SER A 333 7.78 -5.28 8.07
N GLY A 334 8.57 -6.29 7.71
CA GLY A 334 9.37 -6.31 6.47
C GLY A 334 8.63 -6.85 5.26
N SER A 335 7.60 -7.67 5.48
CA SER A 335 6.89 -8.38 4.40
C SER A 335 5.94 -7.49 3.58
N GLY A 336 5.77 -6.22 3.95
CA GLY A 336 4.80 -5.32 3.33
C GLY A 336 3.36 -5.66 3.71
N PHE A 337 2.40 -5.14 2.94
CA PHE A 337 0.99 -5.43 3.14
C PHE A 337 0.57 -6.67 2.35
N ARG A 338 0.64 -7.84 2.98
CA ARG A 338 0.47 -9.16 2.37
C ARG A 338 -0.93 -9.45 1.80
N GLU A 339 -1.91 -8.60 2.07
CA GLU A 339 -3.25 -8.66 1.49
C GLU A 339 -3.49 -7.52 0.49
N SER A 340 -2.44 -7.07 -0.19
CA SER A 340 -2.47 -5.96 -1.14
C SER A 340 -3.35 -6.25 -2.36
N GLY A 341 -3.38 -7.49 -2.82
CA GLY A 341 -4.14 -7.91 -4.00
C GLY A 341 -5.60 -7.47 -3.96
N ARG A 342 -6.30 -7.72 -2.85
CA ARG A 342 -7.72 -7.36 -2.67
C ARG A 342 -8.02 -5.86 -2.74
N GLN A 343 -7.02 -5.01 -2.53
CA GLN A 343 -7.19 -3.56 -2.56
C GLN A 343 -7.07 -2.97 -3.96
N ILE A 344 -6.37 -3.63 -4.87
CA ILE A 344 -5.98 -3.09 -6.17
C ILE A 344 -7.18 -2.62 -7.00
N TYR A 345 -8.28 -3.38 -7.00
CA TYR A 345 -9.51 -2.97 -7.69
C TYR A 345 -10.00 -1.59 -7.22
N SER A 346 -10.09 -1.41 -5.90
CA SER A 346 -10.51 -0.14 -5.31
C SER A 346 -9.53 1.00 -5.62
N LEU A 347 -8.23 0.72 -5.57
CA LEU A 347 -7.18 1.69 -5.88
C LEU A 347 -7.26 2.15 -7.33
N MET A 348 -7.38 1.22 -8.29
CA MET A 348 -7.55 1.53 -9.72
C MET A 348 -8.82 2.34 -9.99
N SER A 349 -9.94 1.94 -9.37
CA SER A 349 -11.22 2.64 -9.50
C SER A 349 -11.13 4.07 -8.97
N LYS A 350 -10.55 4.28 -7.78
CA LYS A 350 -10.30 5.61 -7.21
C LYS A 350 -9.40 6.46 -8.11
N ALA A 351 -8.38 5.86 -8.71
CA ALA A 351 -7.49 6.52 -9.66
C ALA A 351 -8.12 6.73 -11.05
N LYS A 352 -9.42 6.43 -11.23
CA LYS A 352 -10.18 6.62 -12.46
C LYS A 352 -9.65 5.83 -13.66
N PHE A 353 -9.16 4.63 -13.42
CA PHE A 353 -8.94 3.64 -14.47
C PHE A 353 -10.26 2.96 -14.86
N HIS A 354 -10.36 2.54 -16.11
CA HIS A 354 -11.57 1.96 -16.70
C HIS A 354 -11.32 0.53 -17.18
N ASN A 355 -12.40 -0.20 -17.45
CA ASN A 355 -12.32 -1.58 -17.97
C ASN A 355 -11.46 -2.50 -17.10
N ILE A 356 -11.57 -2.34 -15.78
CA ILE A 356 -10.77 -3.12 -14.82
C ILE A 356 -11.18 -4.59 -14.93
N LYS A 357 -10.21 -5.43 -15.26
CA LYS A 357 -10.34 -6.90 -15.25
C LYS A 357 -9.52 -7.45 -14.12
N VAL A 358 -10.01 -8.53 -13.53
CA VAL A 358 -9.37 -9.20 -12.38
C VAL A 358 -9.19 -10.67 -12.74
N GLU A 359 -8.01 -11.19 -12.49
CA GLU A 359 -7.68 -12.60 -12.61
C GLU A 359 -7.07 -13.09 -11.30
N ASN A 360 -7.68 -14.10 -10.70
CA ASN A 360 -7.10 -14.77 -9.55
C ASN A 360 -6.09 -15.80 -10.07
N MET A 361 -4.93 -15.79 -9.47
CA MET A 361 -3.82 -16.66 -9.84
C MET A 361 -3.36 -17.42 -8.60
N GLY A 362 -2.84 -18.61 -8.77
CA GLY A 362 -2.27 -19.37 -7.67
C GLY A 362 -1.17 -20.28 -8.16
N ILE A 363 -0.03 -20.22 -7.49
CA ILE A 363 1.00 -21.23 -7.64
C ILE A 363 0.67 -22.34 -6.64
N ASN A 364 0.46 -23.55 -7.11
CA ASN A 364 0.05 -24.63 -6.24
C ASN A 364 0.90 -25.87 -6.44
N THR A 365 0.92 -26.73 -5.42
CA THR A 365 1.75 -27.95 -5.37
C THR A 365 1.21 -29.09 -6.21
N ALA A 366 0.01 -28.96 -6.81
CA ALA A 366 -0.57 -30.01 -7.63
C ALA A 366 0.26 -30.25 -8.89
N GLY A 367 0.79 -31.45 -9.06
CA GLY A 367 1.61 -31.83 -10.20
C GLY A 367 3.10 -31.45 -10.09
N MET A 368 3.53 -30.81 -9.02
CA MET A 368 4.95 -30.57 -8.73
C MET A 368 5.65 -31.88 -8.37
N ASN A 369 6.83 -32.09 -8.91
CA ASN A 369 7.74 -33.13 -8.43
C ASN A 369 8.46 -32.69 -7.15
N ASP A 370 9.24 -33.57 -6.53
CA ASP A 370 9.88 -33.31 -5.25
C ASP A 370 10.88 -32.13 -5.34
N ASP A 371 11.68 -32.03 -6.39
CA ASP A 371 12.63 -30.93 -6.57
C ASP A 371 11.90 -29.58 -6.71
N GLU A 372 10.75 -29.55 -7.38
CA GLU A 372 9.90 -28.34 -7.51
C GLU A 372 9.24 -27.98 -6.18
N LYS A 373 8.82 -28.97 -5.38
CA LYS A 373 8.29 -28.74 -4.02
C LYS A 373 9.36 -28.18 -3.10
N ASP A 374 10.58 -28.76 -3.13
CA ASP A 374 11.73 -28.26 -2.37
C ASP A 374 12.01 -26.79 -2.72
N ALA A 375 12.14 -26.50 -4.01
CA ALA A 375 12.38 -25.14 -4.47
C ALA A 375 11.27 -24.17 -4.07
N PHE A 376 10.01 -24.60 -4.13
CA PHE A 376 8.87 -23.77 -3.73
C PHE A 376 8.87 -23.53 -2.22
N PHE A 377 9.10 -24.57 -1.42
CA PHE A 377 9.16 -24.46 0.03
C PHE A 377 10.28 -23.50 0.46
N ASP A 378 11.47 -23.67 -0.08
CA ASP A 378 12.61 -22.80 0.18
C ASP A 378 12.33 -21.35 -0.20
N VAL A 379 11.76 -21.09 -1.37
CA VAL A 379 11.49 -19.72 -1.85
C VAL A 379 10.50 -18.99 -0.98
N TYR A 380 9.48 -19.68 -0.49
CA TYR A 380 8.38 -19.03 0.20
C TYR A 380 8.52 -19.08 1.74
N PHE A 381 8.81 -20.26 2.30
CA PHE A 381 8.80 -20.44 3.76
C PHE A 381 10.14 -20.07 4.41
N SER A 382 11.28 -20.26 3.75
CA SER A 382 12.56 -19.78 4.28
C SER A 382 12.59 -18.25 4.37
N PHE A 383 11.99 -17.56 3.40
CA PHE A 383 11.81 -16.11 3.46
C PHE A 383 11.02 -15.69 4.71
N ILE A 384 9.92 -16.39 5.04
CA ILE A 384 9.09 -16.06 6.19
C ILE A 384 9.87 -16.29 7.50
N LEU A 385 10.62 -17.37 7.59
CA LEU A 385 11.46 -17.69 8.75
C LEU A 385 12.52 -16.61 8.98
N GLU A 386 13.20 -16.17 7.92
CA GLU A 386 14.21 -15.11 7.99
C GLU A 386 13.60 -13.75 8.39
N GLU A 387 12.47 -13.38 7.80
CA GLU A 387 11.73 -12.17 8.15
C GLU A 387 11.26 -12.17 9.62
N ALA A 388 10.79 -13.31 10.13
CA ALA A 388 10.41 -13.45 11.53
C ALA A 388 11.61 -13.26 12.46
N LYS A 389 12.78 -13.84 12.10
CA LYS A 389 14.03 -13.68 12.83
C LYS A 389 14.46 -12.21 12.90
N LEU A 390 14.57 -11.57 11.74
CA LEU A 390 15.01 -10.19 11.63
C LEU A 390 14.05 -9.22 12.35
N THR A 391 12.73 -9.51 12.28
CA THR A 391 11.72 -8.75 13.01
C THR A 391 11.89 -8.87 14.51
N ALA A 392 12.18 -10.07 15.02
CA ALA A 392 12.44 -10.30 16.43
C ALA A 392 13.73 -9.59 16.89
N GLU A 393 14.81 -9.67 16.13
CA GLU A 393 16.08 -9.01 16.41
C GLU A 393 15.97 -7.48 16.41
N ALA A 394 15.21 -6.92 15.46
CA ALA A 394 14.98 -5.47 15.37
C ALA A 394 14.04 -4.92 16.47
N ASN A 395 13.28 -5.79 17.13
CA ASN A 395 12.30 -5.41 18.14
C ASN A 395 12.48 -6.20 19.45
N PRO A 396 13.64 -6.13 20.12
CA PRO A 396 13.96 -6.99 21.28
C PRO A 396 13.01 -6.83 22.47
N ASN A 397 12.29 -5.70 22.53
CA ASN A 397 11.31 -5.41 23.59
C ASN A 397 9.90 -5.93 23.29
N LYS A 398 9.67 -6.53 22.12
CA LYS A 398 8.38 -7.09 21.72
C LYS A 398 8.44 -8.62 21.81
N GLU A 399 7.96 -9.14 22.94
CA GLU A 399 7.96 -10.57 23.23
C GLU A 399 7.17 -11.40 22.19
N GLU A 400 6.15 -10.81 21.56
CA GLU A 400 5.36 -11.45 20.52
C GLU A 400 6.20 -11.88 19.31
N TYR A 401 7.07 -11.01 18.78
CA TYR A 401 7.91 -11.33 17.63
C TYR A 401 8.96 -12.40 17.95
N ARG A 402 9.51 -12.37 19.17
CA ARG A 402 10.43 -13.40 19.64
C ARG A 402 9.72 -14.77 19.71
N LYS A 403 8.51 -14.81 20.28
CA LYS A 403 7.71 -16.04 20.37
C LYS A 403 7.31 -16.60 19.00
N ASP A 404 6.96 -15.71 18.06
CA ASP A 404 6.61 -16.10 16.70
C ASP A 404 7.82 -16.72 15.98
N TYR A 405 9.00 -16.10 16.09
CA TYR A 405 10.23 -16.67 15.54
C TYR A 405 10.61 -18.01 16.22
N GLU A 406 10.60 -18.07 17.55
CA GLU A 406 10.91 -19.29 18.29
C GLU A 406 9.96 -20.43 17.91
N TRP A 407 8.66 -20.14 17.78
CA TRP A 407 7.68 -21.13 17.37
C TRP A 407 7.94 -21.59 15.94
N LEU A 408 8.08 -20.67 14.98
CA LEU A 408 8.29 -21.01 13.57
C LEU A 408 9.59 -21.78 13.37
N SER A 409 10.67 -21.36 14.01
CA SER A 409 11.96 -22.07 13.96
C SER A 409 11.88 -23.47 14.58
N GLY A 410 11.04 -23.65 15.61
CA GLY A 410 10.88 -24.94 16.28
C GLY A 410 10.05 -25.96 15.52
N ILE A 411 9.19 -25.51 14.58
CA ILE A 411 8.31 -26.40 13.79
C ILE A 411 8.71 -26.47 12.32
N TYR A 412 9.79 -25.80 11.93
CA TYR A 412 10.14 -25.62 10.53
C TYR A 412 10.38 -26.94 9.79
N ASP A 413 11.14 -27.85 10.40
CA ASP A 413 11.42 -29.18 9.84
C ASP A 413 10.15 -30.04 9.77
N ASP A 414 9.30 -30.00 10.82
CA ASP A 414 8.02 -30.72 10.84
C ASP A 414 7.06 -30.18 9.75
N MET A 415 7.09 -28.87 9.51
CA MET A 415 6.28 -28.23 8.46
C MET A 415 6.78 -28.61 7.06
N GLU A 416 8.08 -28.76 6.87
CA GLU A 416 8.68 -29.24 5.63
C GLU A 416 8.31 -30.69 5.35
N GLU A 417 8.37 -31.57 6.39
CA GLU A 417 7.89 -32.92 6.28
C GLU A 417 6.40 -33.00 5.91
N GLU A 418 5.54 -32.16 6.50
CA GLU A 418 4.11 -32.11 6.18
C GLU A 418 3.88 -31.61 4.75
N PHE A 419 4.66 -30.63 4.28
CA PHE A 419 4.58 -30.09 2.91
C PHE A 419 4.86 -31.15 1.83
N HIS A 420 5.73 -32.11 2.11
CA HIS A 420 6.12 -33.17 1.18
C HIS A 420 5.20 -34.40 1.20
N GLN A 421 4.21 -34.44 2.09
CA GLN A 421 3.26 -35.55 2.09
C GLN A 421 2.52 -35.64 0.76
N GLU A 422 2.23 -36.86 0.33
CA GLU A 422 1.60 -37.18 -0.96
C GLU A 422 0.20 -36.54 -1.09
N ASP A 423 -0.54 -36.44 0.02
CA ASP A 423 -1.88 -35.87 0.09
C ASP A 423 -1.91 -34.37 0.47
N PHE A 424 -0.74 -33.74 0.61
CA PHE A 424 -0.68 -32.32 0.97
C PHE A 424 -0.80 -31.41 -0.25
N PHE A 425 -1.66 -30.42 -0.12
CA PHE A 425 -1.88 -29.37 -1.11
C PHE A 425 -1.63 -27.98 -0.52
N PHE A 426 -0.83 -27.20 -1.20
CA PHE A 426 -0.64 -25.77 -0.92
C PHE A 426 -0.93 -24.94 -2.16
N ASN A 427 -1.57 -23.78 -1.96
CA ASN A 427 -1.76 -22.77 -2.98
C ASN A 427 -1.31 -21.41 -2.45
N LEU A 428 -0.37 -20.78 -3.14
CA LEU A 428 0.07 -19.41 -2.91
C LEU A 428 -0.71 -18.46 -3.83
N GLY A 429 -1.51 -17.57 -3.25
CA GLY A 429 -2.46 -16.75 -3.98
C GLY A 429 -1.92 -15.43 -4.47
N PHE A 430 -2.19 -15.11 -5.73
CA PHE A 430 -1.92 -13.83 -6.36
C PHE A 430 -3.18 -13.28 -7.02
N MET A 431 -3.22 -11.98 -7.18
CA MET A 431 -4.23 -11.28 -7.97
C MET A 431 -3.56 -10.44 -9.06
N ALA A 432 -4.05 -10.59 -10.28
CA ALA A 432 -3.62 -9.77 -11.40
C ALA A 432 -4.78 -8.88 -11.89
N PHE A 433 -4.46 -7.66 -12.21
CA PHE A 433 -5.42 -6.65 -12.66
C PHE A 433 -4.92 -5.98 -13.92
N SER A 434 -5.81 -5.82 -14.88
CA SER A 434 -5.55 -4.98 -16.04
C SER A 434 -6.63 -3.92 -16.18
N ALA A 435 -6.24 -2.72 -16.62
CA ALA A 435 -7.16 -1.61 -16.81
C ALA A 435 -6.69 -0.67 -17.90
N THR A 436 -7.56 0.22 -18.37
CA THR A 436 -7.25 1.26 -19.33
C THR A 436 -7.33 2.64 -18.70
N LYS A 437 -6.45 3.57 -19.14
CA LYS A 437 -6.50 4.97 -18.74
C LYS A 437 -7.74 5.67 -19.25
#